data_558d122f75c87843c20fed488f7d9a77
#
_entry.id   558d122f75c87843c20fed488f7d9a77
#
_cell.length_a   1.000
_cell.length_b   1.000
_cell.length_c   1.000
_cell.angle_alpha   90.00
_cell.angle_beta   90.00
_cell.angle_gamma   90.00
#
_symmetry.space_group_name_H-M   'P 1'
#
loop_
_entity.id
_entity.type
_entity.pdbx_description
1 polymer ?
#
loop_
_entity_poly.entity_id
_entity_poly.type
_entity_poly.pdbx_seq_one_letter_code
_entity_poly.pdbx_strand_id
1 'polypeptide(L)'
;PSRGLGDVYKRQIWRWPLACALAFSAAAWSEAVSLERNQAEVQAVTFKNPVVWADVPDPDVIRVGDYFYMVSTTMHLMPGAPVMRSRDLVNWETVSYLFDELHETPKYDMEEGTVYGRGQWATSIRYHDGKFYALFSPNDVPYRSFVYTTDDPAKGWTLHSRMKHFHDASLFFDDDGRVYVFYGTGQLTELEADLSGVKEGGVDMTLQVRDEEEKGLLEGSRVIKHDGKYYLLMISWPNGGKRRQLCYRADKITGPYEKKVILCDNFAGFPYVGQGTIVDDAKGNWYGVIFQDRGGVGRVLTLSPCHWIDGWPMLGDEDGR
;
A
#
# COMPACT_ATOMS: atom_id res chain seq x y z
N PRO A 1 -43.47 -12.57 -1.84
CA PRO A 1 -42.87 -13.41 -2.85
C PRO A 1 -41.42 -13.02 -3.05
N SER A 2 -40.56 -13.87 -2.53
CA SER A 2 -39.12 -13.78 -2.64
C SER A 2 -38.69 -14.16 -4.06
N ARG A 3 -38.03 -13.26 -4.78
CA ARG A 3 -37.31 -13.62 -6.01
C ARG A 3 -35.91 -14.03 -5.67
N GLY A 4 -35.58 -15.28 -6.05
CA GLY A 4 -34.32 -15.92 -5.76
C GLY A 4 -33.13 -15.26 -6.44
N LEU A 5 -32.03 -15.18 -5.70
CA LEU A 5 -30.68 -14.96 -6.19
C LEU A 5 -30.13 -16.30 -6.71
N GLY A 6 -30.37 -16.55 -7.98
CA GLY A 6 -29.75 -17.64 -8.71
C GLY A 6 -29.15 -17.09 -10.01
N ASP A 7 -27.97 -17.55 -10.33
CA ASP A 7 -27.22 -17.35 -11.57
C ASP A 7 -26.34 -16.12 -11.71
N VAL A 8 -25.17 -16.13 -11.04
CA VAL A 8 -23.93 -15.50 -11.55
C VAL A 8 -22.67 -16.26 -11.11
N TYR A 9 -22.60 -17.56 -11.32
CA TYR A 9 -21.32 -18.29 -11.26
C TYR A 9 -21.16 -19.14 -12.52
N LYS A 10 -20.72 -18.55 -13.62
CA LYS A 10 -20.16 -19.32 -14.73
C LYS A 10 -18.69 -19.57 -14.45
N ARG A 11 -18.36 -20.80 -14.07
CA ARG A 11 -17.00 -21.32 -13.98
C ARG A 11 -16.36 -21.29 -15.38
N GLN A 12 -15.25 -20.58 -15.56
CA GLN A 12 -14.42 -20.66 -16.75
C GLN A 12 -13.41 -21.78 -16.55
N ILE A 13 -13.61 -22.89 -17.28
CA ILE A 13 -12.73 -24.06 -17.28
C ILE A 13 -11.65 -23.84 -18.34
N TRP A 14 -10.40 -23.81 -17.93
CA TRP A 14 -9.24 -23.77 -18.84
C TRP A 14 -9.02 -25.12 -19.47
N ARG A 15 -9.00 -25.20 -20.80
CA ARG A 15 -8.57 -26.36 -21.57
C ARG A 15 -7.19 -26.07 -22.18
N TRP A 16 -6.23 -26.93 -21.88
CA TRP A 16 -4.93 -26.98 -22.55
C TRP A 16 -5.05 -27.79 -23.84
N PRO A 17 -4.48 -27.38 -24.98
CA PRO A 17 -4.35 -28.25 -26.15
C PRO A 17 -3.08 -29.10 -26.06
N LEU A 18 -3.25 -30.39 -26.22
CA LEU A 18 -2.17 -31.34 -26.43
C LEU A 18 -1.47 -31.08 -27.79
N ALA A 19 -0.15 -31.00 -27.77
CA ALA A 19 0.66 -30.91 -28.96
C ALA A 19 0.90 -32.30 -29.55
N CYS A 20 0.53 -32.47 -30.83
CA CYS A 20 0.98 -33.59 -31.68
C CYS A 20 2.34 -33.25 -32.32
N ALA A 21 3.31 -34.13 -32.12
CA ALA A 21 4.61 -34.06 -32.77
C ALA A 21 4.57 -34.65 -34.21
N LEU A 22 5.04 -33.90 -35.20
CA LEU A 22 5.51 -34.43 -36.47
C LEU A 22 6.74 -33.66 -36.92
N ALA A 23 7.79 -34.40 -37.28
CA ALA A 23 9.09 -33.92 -37.67
C ALA A 23 9.11 -33.45 -39.12
N PHE A 24 9.63 -32.25 -39.42
CA PHE A 24 10.10 -31.81 -40.71
C PHE A 24 11.35 -30.92 -40.61
N SER A 25 12.22 -31.04 -41.64
CA SER A 25 13.62 -30.68 -41.84
C SER A 25 14.10 -29.29 -41.37
N ALA A 26 15.36 -29.23 -40.93
CA ALA A 26 16.07 -28.19 -40.19
C ALA A 26 16.39 -26.87 -40.92
N ALA A 27 16.04 -26.67 -42.18
CA ALA A 27 16.40 -25.46 -42.94
C ALA A 27 15.25 -24.41 -43.03
N ALA A 28 14.01 -24.79 -42.76
CA ALA A 28 12.88 -23.85 -42.75
C ALA A 28 12.56 -23.31 -41.34
N TRP A 29 13.33 -23.74 -40.34
CA TRP A 29 13.05 -23.42 -38.90
C TRP A 29 13.68 -22.11 -38.41
N SER A 30 14.72 -21.58 -39.11
CA SER A 30 15.38 -20.37 -38.61
C SER A 30 14.61 -19.08 -38.91
N GLU A 31 13.80 -19.02 -39.95
CA GLU A 31 12.99 -17.83 -40.28
C GLU A 31 11.60 -17.85 -39.65
N ALA A 32 11.00 -19.03 -39.46
CA ALA A 32 9.68 -19.12 -38.77
C ALA A 32 9.79 -18.87 -37.26
N VAL A 33 10.88 -19.31 -36.62
CA VAL A 33 11.13 -19.09 -35.17
C VAL A 33 11.46 -17.62 -34.85
N SER A 34 11.96 -16.83 -35.82
CA SER A 34 12.21 -15.41 -35.62
C SER A 34 10.95 -14.54 -35.77
N LEU A 35 9.93 -15.01 -36.48
CA LEU A 35 8.66 -14.32 -36.68
C LEU A 35 7.63 -14.65 -35.57
N GLU A 36 7.68 -15.83 -34.97
CA GLU A 36 6.80 -16.18 -33.84
C GLU A 36 7.26 -15.62 -32.49
N ARG A 37 8.50 -15.18 -32.35
CA ARG A 37 8.98 -14.48 -31.12
C ARG A 37 8.53 -13.04 -30.99
N ASN A 38 7.95 -12.42 -32.02
CA ASN A 38 7.52 -11.03 -32.00
C ASN A 38 6.00 -10.83 -31.87
N GLN A 39 5.23 -11.91 -31.66
CA GLN A 39 3.79 -11.83 -31.39
C GLN A 39 3.37 -12.70 -30.19
N ALA A 40 4.13 -12.70 -29.12
CA ALA A 40 3.50 -12.87 -27.84
C ALA A 40 2.73 -11.57 -27.59
N GLU A 41 1.50 -11.49 -28.10
CA GLU A 41 0.53 -10.53 -27.60
C GLU A 41 0.62 -10.58 -26.07
N VAL A 42 1.10 -9.52 -25.47
CA VAL A 42 0.93 -9.27 -24.05
C VAL A 42 -0.58 -9.22 -23.88
N GLN A 43 -1.21 -10.35 -23.53
CA GLN A 43 -2.59 -10.35 -23.12
C GLN A 43 -2.66 -9.38 -21.95
N ALA A 44 -3.25 -8.21 -22.20
CA ALA A 44 -3.51 -7.26 -21.15
C ALA A 44 -4.30 -7.99 -20.06
N VAL A 45 -3.70 -8.14 -18.89
CA VAL A 45 -4.40 -8.72 -17.74
C VAL A 45 -5.49 -7.73 -17.36
N THR A 46 -6.70 -8.03 -17.76
CA THR A 46 -7.86 -7.21 -17.36
C THR A 46 -8.29 -7.63 -15.97
N PHE A 47 -8.43 -6.67 -15.06
CA PHE A 47 -9.00 -6.86 -13.73
C PHE A 47 -10.23 -5.97 -13.55
N LYS A 48 -11.03 -6.26 -12.54
CA LYS A 48 -12.21 -5.47 -12.20
C LYS A 48 -12.10 -4.94 -10.77
N ASN A 49 -12.29 -3.64 -10.63
CA ASN A 49 -12.35 -3.01 -9.30
C ASN A 49 -13.74 -3.20 -8.64
N PRO A 50 -13.77 -3.35 -7.30
CA PRO A 50 -12.61 -3.52 -6.43
C PRO A 50 -11.96 -4.89 -6.63
N VAL A 51 -10.63 -4.97 -6.44
CA VAL A 51 -9.91 -6.25 -6.54
C VAL A 51 -10.13 -7.13 -5.30
N VAL A 52 -10.44 -6.52 -4.16
CA VAL A 52 -10.85 -7.23 -2.93
C VAL A 52 -12.16 -6.63 -2.40
N TRP A 53 -13.20 -7.46 -2.31
CA TRP A 53 -14.50 -7.12 -1.71
C TRP A 53 -14.51 -7.44 -0.20
N ALA A 54 -13.63 -6.79 0.55
CA ALA A 54 -13.56 -6.85 2.00
C ALA A 54 -13.06 -5.52 2.52
N ASP A 55 -13.22 -5.29 3.83
CA ASP A 55 -12.64 -4.13 4.49
C ASP A 55 -11.11 -4.28 4.57
N VAL A 56 -10.39 -3.51 3.76
CA VAL A 56 -8.93 -3.47 3.65
C VAL A 56 -8.48 -2.01 3.72
N PRO A 57 -8.61 -1.38 4.89
CA PRO A 57 -8.29 0.04 5.03
C PRO A 57 -6.78 0.30 4.99
N ASP A 58 -6.42 1.48 4.51
CA ASP A 58 -5.10 2.07 4.63
C ASP A 58 -3.95 1.18 4.10
N PRO A 59 -4.09 0.56 2.90
CA PRO A 59 -3.12 -0.41 2.42
C PRO A 59 -1.74 0.22 2.23
N ASP A 60 -0.70 -0.51 2.64
CA ASP A 60 0.68 -0.25 2.26
C ASP A 60 1.23 -1.50 1.59
N VAL A 61 1.81 -1.34 0.40
CA VAL A 61 2.25 -2.44 -0.45
C VAL A 61 3.70 -2.25 -0.85
N ILE A 62 4.46 -3.34 -0.77
CA ILE A 62 5.83 -3.42 -1.31
C ILE A 62 5.97 -4.64 -2.21
N ARG A 63 6.95 -4.60 -3.13
CA ARG A 63 7.36 -5.76 -3.92
C ARG A 63 8.68 -6.33 -3.37
N VAL A 64 8.72 -7.63 -3.14
CA VAL A 64 9.94 -8.35 -2.76
C VAL A 64 10.04 -9.62 -3.60
N GLY A 65 11.02 -9.66 -4.49
CA GLY A 65 11.15 -10.74 -5.47
C GLY A 65 9.92 -10.83 -6.39
N ASP A 66 9.32 -12.01 -6.44
CA ASP A 66 8.15 -12.32 -7.28
C ASP A 66 6.81 -12.01 -6.59
N TYR A 67 6.82 -11.46 -5.38
CA TYR A 67 5.63 -11.22 -4.59
C TYR A 67 5.44 -9.76 -4.22
N PHE A 68 4.19 -9.37 -4.17
CA PHE A 68 3.73 -8.17 -3.48
C PHE A 68 3.27 -8.56 -2.08
N TYR A 69 3.63 -7.76 -1.09
CA TYR A 69 3.18 -7.91 0.29
C TYR A 69 2.44 -6.66 0.70
N MET A 70 1.29 -6.85 1.32
CA MET A 70 0.39 -5.78 1.75
C MET A 70 0.05 -5.95 3.23
N VAL A 71 -0.01 -4.84 3.93
CA VAL A 71 -0.58 -4.72 5.28
C VAL A 71 -1.78 -3.79 5.27
N SER A 72 -2.68 -3.96 6.24
CA SER A 72 -3.92 -3.21 6.33
C SER A 72 -4.31 -2.96 7.79
N THR A 73 -5.29 -2.09 8.00
CA THR A 73 -5.87 -1.74 9.29
C THR A 73 -6.94 -2.74 9.71
N THR A 74 -6.98 -3.09 10.99
CA THR A 74 -8.08 -3.89 11.59
C THR A 74 -8.78 -3.18 12.75
N MET A 75 -8.27 -2.00 13.15
CA MET A 75 -8.79 -1.21 14.25
C MET A 75 -8.84 -2.02 15.57
N HIS A 76 -10.02 -2.42 16.01
CA HIS A 76 -10.22 -3.19 17.26
C HIS A 76 -10.27 -4.71 17.05
N LEU A 77 -10.27 -5.17 15.79
CA LEU A 77 -10.32 -6.60 15.50
C LEU A 77 -8.96 -7.25 15.68
N MET A 78 -8.95 -8.43 16.30
CA MET A 78 -7.77 -9.27 16.51
C MET A 78 -8.02 -10.65 15.92
N PRO A 79 -7.00 -11.29 15.33
CA PRO A 79 -5.61 -10.82 15.19
C PRO A 79 -5.51 -9.58 14.30
N GLY A 80 -4.49 -8.74 14.52
CA GLY A 80 -4.39 -7.43 13.91
C GLY A 80 -3.28 -7.26 12.88
N ALA A 81 -3.49 -6.27 12.00
CA ALA A 81 -2.66 -5.99 10.86
C ALA A 81 -2.43 -7.22 9.97
N PRO A 82 -3.42 -7.63 9.17
CA PRO A 82 -3.27 -8.75 8.25
C PRO A 82 -2.13 -8.49 7.28
N VAL A 83 -1.29 -9.49 7.08
CA VAL A 83 -0.24 -9.49 6.07
C VAL A 83 -0.72 -10.34 4.91
N MET A 84 -0.92 -9.72 3.77
CA MET A 84 -1.40 -10.37 2.56
C MET A 84 -0.28 -10.44 1.53
N ARG A 85 -0.35 -11.44 0.66
CA ARG A 85 0.61 -11.67 -0.42
C ARG A 85 -0.10 -11.88 -1.73
N SER A 86 0.47 -11.37 -2.83
CA SER A 86 -0.02 -11.52 -4.20
C SER A 86 1.14 -11.67 -5.17
N ARG A 87 0.88 -12.25 -6.35
CA ARG A 87 1.81 -12.24 -7.51
C ARG A 87 1.39 -11.25 -8.59
N ASP A 88 0.19 -10.69 -8.50
CA ASP A 88 -0.43 -9.95 -9.60
C ASP A 88 -1.21 -8.70 -9.15
N LEU A 89 -1.17 -8.35 -7.84
CA LEU A 89 -1.92 -7.25 -7.22
C LEU A 89 -3.46 -7.42 -7.25
N VAL A 90 -3.96 -8.51 -7.81
CA VAL A 90 -5.40 -8.79 -7.97
C VAL A 90 -5.85 -9.91 -7.04
N ASN A 91 -5.08 -11.00 -7.01
CA ASN A 91 -5.37 -12.17 -6.20
C ASN A 91 -4.53 -12.15 -4.93
N TRP A 92 -5.17 -11.94 -3.80
CA TRP A 92 -4.51 -11.79 -2.49
C TRP A 92 -4.82 -12.96 -1.57
N GLU A 93 -3.81 -13.46 -0.88
CA GLU A 93 -3.92 -14.43 0.22
C GLU A 93 -3.42 -13.81 1.52
N THR A 94 -4.15 -13.96 2.61
CA THR A 94 -3.64 -13.61 3.95
C THR A 94 -2.68 -14.71 4.39
N VAL A 95 -1.42 -14.34 4.65
CA VAL A 95 -0.36 -15.28 5.03
C VAL A 95 -0.08 -15.26 6.53
N SER A 96 -0.32 -14.15 7.21
CA SER A 96 -0.16 -13.99 8.66
C SER A 96 -0.83 -12.71 9.17
N TYR A 97 -0.63 -12.45 10.45
CA TYR A 97 -0.94 -11.19 11.11
C TYR A 97 0.30 -10.73 11.88
N LEU A 98 0.43 -9.42 12.14
CA LEU A 98 1.56 -8.90 12.91
C LEU A 98 1.52 -9.35 14.38
N PHE A 99 0.32 -9.49 14.93
CA PHE A 99 0.10 -9.90 16.32
C PHE A 99 -1.25 -10.62 16.45
N ASP A 100 -1.31 -11.52 17.41
CA ASP A 100 -2.54 -12.22 17.74
C ASP A 100 -3.45 -11.36 18.63
N GLU A 101 -2.87 -10.72 19.63
CA GLU A 101 -3.56 -9.93 20.64
C GLU A 101 -2.72 -8.70 21.05
N LEU A 102 -3.40 -7.62 21.46
CA LEU A 102 -2.80 -6.45 22.11
C LEU A 102 -3.34 -6.33 23.53
N HIS A 103 -2.45 -6.16 24.51
CA HIS A 103 -2.77 -6.01 25.93
C HIS A 103 -2.11 -4.74 26.53
N GLU A 104 -2.04 -3.65 25.75
CA GLU A 104 -1.32 -2.45 26.18
C GLU A 104 -2.01 -1.72 27.34
N THR A 105 -3.32 -1.91 27.48
CA THR A 105 -4.11 -1.40 28.61
C THR A 105 -5.28 -2.35 28.88
N PRO A 106 -5.91 -2.32 30.10
CA PRO A 106 -7.10 -3.13 30.41
C PRO A 106 -8.29 -2.92 29.46
N LYS A 107 -8.32 -1.83 28.72
CA LYS A 107 -9.36 -1.55 27.72
C LYS A 107 -9.32 -2.55 26.54
N TYR A 108 -8.17 -3.14 26.24
CA TYR A 108 -8.08 -4.19 25.19
C TYR A 108 -8.78 -5.47 25.67
N ASP A 109 -8.78 -5.73 26.97
CA ASP A 109 -9.47 -6.84 27.63
C ASP A 109 -10.90 -6.46 28.05
N MET A 110 -11.37 -5.25 27.68
CA MET A 110 -12.70 -4.70 28.01
C MET A 110 -12.99 -4.53 29.51
N GLU A 111 -11.95 -4.40 30.34
CA GLU A 111 -12.09 -4.29 31.79
C GLU A 111 -12.33 -2.85 32.24
N GLU A 112 -11.66 -1.86 31.63
CA GLU A 112 -11.77 -0.43 32.01
C GLU A 112 -12.25 0.44 30.83
N GLY A 113 -13.21 -0.05 30.06
CA GLY A 113 -13.70 0.61 28.88
C GLY A 113 -13.45 -0.19 27.61
N THR A 114 -13.20 0.48 26.49
CA THR A 114 -13.04 -0.20 25.20
C THR A 114 -12.10 0.58 24.28
N VAL A 115 -11.42 -0.14 23.42
CA VAL A 115 -10.64 0.39 22.29
C VAL A 115 -11.38 0.25 20.96
N TYR A 116 -12.70 0.07 20.97
CA TYR A 116 -13.51 -0.08 19.77
C TYR A 116 -13.22 1.02 18.75
N GLY A 117 -12.75 0.65 17.55
CA GLY A 117 -12.32 1.58 16.53
C GLY A 117 -10.97 2.28 16.76
N ARG A 118 -10.25 2.00 17.86
CA ARG A 118 -9.02 2.71 18.24
C ARG A 118 -7.78 1.83 18.42
N GLY A 119 -7.86 0.57 18.11
CA GLY A 119 -6.73 -0.37 18.17
C GLY A 119 -5.69 -0.11 17.09
N GLN A 120 -5.33 -1.13 16.32
CA GLN A 120 -4.36 -1.03 15.25
C GLN A 120 -4.90 -0.20 14.09
N TRP A 121 -4.24 0.94 13.81
CA TRP A 121 -4.52 1.82 12.67
C TRP A 121 -3.50 1.62 11.56
N ALA A 122 -3.40 2.57 10.60
CA ALA A 122 -2.59 2.44 9.40
C ALA A 122 -1.19 1.89 9.68
N THR A 123 -0.83 0.86 8.94
CA THR A 123 0.46 0.16 9.08
C THR A 123 1.34 0.44 7.88
N SER A 124 2.63 0.63 8.10
CA SER A 124 3.65 0.69 7.06
C SER A 124 4.41 -0.62 7.01
N ILE A 125 4.67 -1.16 5.81
CA ILE A 125 5.53 -2.33 5.59
C ILE A 125 6.73 -1.96 4.74
N ARG A 126 7.93 -2.45 5.12
CA ARG A 126 9.17 -2.26 4.37
C ARG A 126 10.01 -3.53 4.39
N TYR A 127 10.86 -3.66 3.38
CA TYR A 127 11.87 -4.71 3.31
C TYR A 127 13.24 -4.07 3.17
N HIS A 128 14.15 -4.40 4.08
CA HIS A 128 15.50 -3.87 4.12
C HIS A 128 16.46 -4.90 4.67
N ASP A 129 17.62 -5.09 4.03
CA ASP A 129 18.69 -6.01 4.43
C ASP A 129 18.21 -7.42 4.82
N GLY A 130 17.35 -8.00 3.97
CA GLY A 130 16.87 -9.36 4.16
C GLY A 130 15.72 -9.52 5.15
N LYS A 131 15.22 -8.43 5.75
CA LYS A 131 14.15 -8.45 6.75
C LYS A 131 12.96 -7.60 6.34
N PHE A 132 11.80 -8.03 6.78
CA PHE A 132 10.58 -7.24 6.74
C PHE A 132 10.40 -6.48 8.05
N TYR A 133 9.93 -5.25 7.93
CA TYR A 133 9.62 -4.36 9.03
C TYR A 133 8.20 -3.84 8.85
N ALA A 134 7.42 -3.85 9.93
CA ALA A 134 6.09 -3.26 9.93
C ALA A 134 5.94 -2.33 11.13
N LEU A 135 5.44 -1.11 10.87
CA LEU A 135 5.23 -0.08 11.88
C LEU A 135 3.76 0.32 11.88
N PHE A 136 3.14 0.30 13.06
CA PHE A 136 1.78 0.81 13.26
C PHE A 136 1.64 1.53 14.60
N SER A 137 0.53 2.25 14.75
CA SER A 137 0.19 2.98 15.98
C SER A 137 -1.27 2.76 16.35
N PRO A 138 -1.58 2.22 17.52
CA PRO A 138 -2.93 2.30 18.07
C PRO A 138 -3.35 3.75 18.30
N ASN A 139 -4.60 4.06 18.03
CA ASN A 139 -5.13 5.42 18.21
C ASN A 139 -5.83 5.61 19.58
N ASP A 140 -5.25 5.05 20.62
CA ASP A 140 -5.65 5.26 22.02
C ASP A 140 -4.42 5.29 22.93
N VAL A 141 -4.63 5.71 24.17
CA VAL A 141 -3.56 5.69 25.20
C VAL A 141 -3.00 4.26 25.37
N PRO A 142 -1.68 4.10 25.58
CA PRO A 142 -0.68 5.13 25.89
C PRO A 142 -0.08 5.89 24.69
N TYR A 143 -0.69 5.85 23.51
CA TYR A 143 -0.19 6.49 22.27
C TYR A 143 1.27 6.15 21.98
N ARG A 144 1.49 4.93 21.55
CA ARG A 144 2.80 4.41 21.14
C ARG A 144 2.74 3.86 19.73
N SER A 145 3.90 3.78 19.10
CA SER A 145 4.10 3.04 17.86
C SER A 145 4.84 1.76 18.12
N PHE A 146 4.55 0.74 17.35
CA PHE A 146 5.13 -0.59 17.44
C PHE A 146 5.84 -0.93 16.13
N VAL A 147 7.05 -1.43 16.23
CA VAL A 147 7.79 -2.03 15.10
C VAL A 147 7.84 -3.53 15.29
N TYR A 148 7.38 -4.26 14.29
CA TYR A 148 7.50 -5.71 14.19
C TYR A 148 8.47 -6.08 13.08
N THR A 149 9.19 -7.19 13.23
CA THR A 149 10.12 -7.69 12.23
C THR A 149 9.95 -9.18 11.98
N THR A 150 10.32 -9.61 10.76
CA THR A 150 10.42 -11.03 10.40
C THR A 150 11.36 -11.21 9.21
N ASP A 151 11.95 -12.39 9.11
CA ASP A 151 12.68 -12.80 7.90
C ASP A 151 11.72 -13.43 6.86
N ASP A 152 10.55 -13.92 7.30
CA ASP A 152 9.53 -14.53 6.43
C ASP A 152 8.13 -14.16 6.93
N PRO A 153 7.40 -13.31 6.20
CA PRO A 153 6.07 -12.86 6.60
C PRO A 153 5.05 -13.98 6.85
N ALA A 154 5.23 -15.15 6.21
CA ALA A 154 4.33 -16.28 6.39
C ALA A 154 4.59 -17.09 7.68
N LYS A 155 5.70 -16.83 8.38
CA LYS A 155 6.09 -17.56 9.62
C LYS A 155 5.82 -16.81 10.91
N GLY A 156 5.20 -15.64 10.81
CA GLY A 156 4.90 -14.78 11.95
C GLY A 156 5.90 -13.65 12.16
N TRP A 157 5.62 -12.81 13.13
CA TRP A 157 6.31 -11.55 13.38
C TRP A 157 6.74 -11.45 14.84
N THR A 158 7.83 -10.74 15.08
CA THR A 158 8.35 -10.49 16.43
C THR A 158 8.33 -9.00 16.70
N LEU A 159 7.80 -8.60 17.85
CA LEU A 159 7.87 -7.21 18.31
C LEU A 159 9.36 -6.84 18.52
N HIS A 160 9.79 -5.81 17.78
CA HIS A 160 11.16 -5.31 17.82
C HIS A 160 11.31 -4.15 18.79
N SER A 161 10.45 -3.14 18.67
CA SER A 161 10.52 -1.94 19.52
C SER A 161 9.18 -1.25 19.71
N ARG A 162 9.14 -0.40 20.74
CA ARG A 162 8.05 0.54 21.02
C ARG A 162 8.63 1.94 21.13
N MET A 163 7.98 2.92 20.50
CA MET A 163 8.45 4.31 20.53
C MET A 163 7.30 5.31 20.61
N LYS A 164 7.59 6.61 20.47
CA LYS A 164 6.54 7.65 20.46
C LYS A 164 5.50 7.37 19.37
N HIS A 165 4.31 7.91 19.55
CA HIS A 165 3.21 7.75 18.59
C HIS A 165 3.50 8.45 17.25
N PHE A 166 3.30 7.74 16.17
CA PHE A 166 3.39 8.23 14.80
C PHE A 166 2.07 7.93 14.08
N HIS A 167 1.20 8.93 14.00
CA HIS A 167 -0.10 8.77 13.36
C HIS A 167 0.05 8.58 11.84
N ASP A 168 -0.59 7.56 11.27
CA ASP A 168 -0.58 7.25 9.82
C ASP A 168 0.83 7.25 9.23
N ALA A 169 1.70 6.48 9.85
CA ALA A 169 3.13 6.51 9.59
C ALA A 169 3.54 5.77 8.31
N SER A 170 4.60 6.28 7.68
CA SER A 170 5.38 5.59 6.66
C SER A 170 6.83 5.47 7.10
N LEU A 171 7.28 4.25 7.37
CA LEU A 171 8.68 3.93 7.61
C LEU A 171 9.47 4.05 6.31
N PHE A 172 10.68 4.59 6.36
CA PHE A 172 11.51 4.77 5.18
C PHE A 172 12.99 4.55 5.50
N PHE A 173 13.62 3.63 4.77
CA PHE A 173 15.06 3.40 4.77
C PHE A 173 15.68 4.14 3.59
N ASP A 174 16.55 5.10 3.85
CA ASP A 174 17.22 5.85 2.79
C ASP A 174 18.51 5.16 2.34
N ASP A 175 18.99 5.50 1.13
CA ASP A 175 20.17 4.90 0.52
C ASP A 175 21.48 5.21 1.29
N ASP A 176 21.47 6.23 2.14
CA ASP A 176 22.61 6.61 2.98
C ASP A 176 22.64 5.87 4.34
N GLY A 177 21.76 4.91 4.53
CA GLY A 177 21.65 4.09 5.75
C GLY A 177 20.89 4.75 6.89
N ARG A 178 20.34 5.94 6.70
CA ARG A 178 19.47 6.59 7.68
C ARG A 178 18.04 6.08 7.57
N VAL A 179 17.33 6.08 8.69
CA VAL A 179 15.95 5.62 8.78
C VAL A 179 15.05 6.75 9.24
N TYR A 180 13.91 6.89 8.59
CA TYR A 180 12.96 7.96 8.84
C TYR A 180 11.54 7.45 8.99
N VAL A 181 10.74 8.24 9.68
CA VAL A 181 9.28 8.10 9.72
C VAL A 181 8.64 9.40 9.24
N PHE A 182 7.77 9.30 8.23
CA PHE A 182 6.86 10.35 7.81
C PHE A 182 5.49 10.07 8.41
N TYR A 183 4.84 11.05 9.03
CA TYR A 183 3.58 10.81 9.74
C TYR A 183 2.72 12.06 9.89
N GLY A 184 1.51 11.87 10.38
CA GLY A 184 0.58 12.95 10.70
C GLY A 184 0.28 13.82 9.49
N THR A 185 0.45 15.12 9.64
CA THR A 185 0.17 16.13 8.61
C THR A 185 1.46 16.66 7.95
N GLY A 186 2.46 15.79 7.80
CA GLY A 186 3.75 16.13 7.19
C GLY A 186 4.91 16.18 8.17
N GLN A 187 4.81 15.54 9.33
CA GLN A 187 5.93 15.40 10.25
C GLN A 187 6.96 14.40 9.69
N LEU A 188 8.23 14.68 9.94
CA LEU A 188 9.38 13.86 9.60
C LEU A 188 10.28 13.72 10.82
N THR A 189 10.56 12.48 11.22
CA THR A 189 11.47 12.16 12.33
C THR A 189 12.49 11.12 11.90
N GLU A 190 13.77 11.35 12.23
CA GLU A 190 14.85 10.36 12.05
C GLU A 190 14.83 9.37 13.22
N LEU A 191 14.98 8.09 12.89
CA LEU A 191 15.06 7.00 13.86
C LEU A 191 16.51 6.52 13.99
N GLU A 192 16.82 5.83 15.08
CA GLU A 192 18.04 5.03 15.16
C GLU A 192 18.03 3.98 14.04
N ALA A 193 19.19 3.69 13.47
CA ALA A 193 19.32 2.78 12.34
C ALA A 193 18.82 1.35 12.65
N ASP A 194 18.89 0.95 13.91
CA ASP A 194 18.38 -0.33 14.41
C ASP A 194 16.90 -0.30 14.79
N LEU A 195 16.22 0.83 14.58
CA LEU A 195 14.80 1.04 14.94
C LEU A 195 14.49 0.90 16.45
N SER A 196 15.49 1.07 17.31
CA SER A 196 15.29 1.03 18.77
C SER A 196 14.52 2.25 19.31
N GLY A 197 14.54 3.37 18.58
CA GLY A 197 13.87 4.60 18.99
C GLY A 197 14.09 5.77 18.03
N VAL A 198 13.72 6.95 18.50
CA VAL A 198 14.01 8.22 17.83
C VAL A 198 15.47 8.58 18.02
N LYS A 199 16.15 8.99 16.98
CA LYS A 199 17.55 9.36 17.01
C LYS A 199 17.75 10.70 17.70
N GLU A 200 18.56 10.72 18.75
CA GLU A 200 18.91 11.94 19.45
C GLU A 200 19.71 12.89 18.55
N GLY A 201 19.26 14.15 18.45
CA GLY A 201 19.87 15.14 17.55
C GLY A 201 19.67 14.89 16.06
N GLY A 202 18.90 13.87 15.70
CA GLY A 202 18.50 13.59 14.33
C GLY A 202 17.47 14.59 13.78
N VAL A 203 17.02 14.36 12.55
CA VAL A 203 15.98 15.19 11.93
C VAL A 203 14.66 14.99 12.69
N ASP A 204 14.07 16.09 13.17
CA ASP A 204 12.70 16.11 13.73
C ASP A 204 12.06 17.45 13.35
N MET A 205 11.17 17.43 12.34
CA MET A 205 10.63 18.64 11.74
C MET A 205 9.24 18.43 11.16
N THR A 206 8.56 19.52 10.85
CA THR A 206 7.34 19.53 10.04
C THR A 206 7.67 20.04 8.64
N LEU A 207 7.38 19.23 7.63
CA LEU A 207 7.52 19.58 6.23
C LEU A 207 6.45 20.61 5.84
N GLN A 208 6.78 21.48 4.89
CA GLN A 208 5.84 22.49 4.36
C GLN A 208 4.94 21.86 3.29
N VAL A 209 4.05 20.95 3.70
CA VAL A 209 3.11 20.23 2.81
C VAL A 209 1.68 20.77 2.88
N ARG A 210 1.33 21.48 3.98
CA ARG A 210 0.02 22.10 4.15
C ARG A 210 0.03 23.53 3.63
N ASP A 211 -0.93 23.85 2.78
CA ASP A 211 -1.16 25.19 2.23
C ASP A 211 -2.63 25.60 2.35
N GLU A 212 -3.02 26.72 1.71
CA GLU A 212 -4.37 27.26 1.76
C GLU A 212 -5.44 26.33 1.15
N GLU A 213 -5.05 25.46 0.19
CA GLU A 213 -5.95 24.48 -0.43
C GLU A 213 -6.15 23.25 0.44
N GLU A 214 -5.22 22.96 1.36
CA GLU A 214 -5.24 21.77 2.21
C GLU A 214 -5.80 22.06 3.60
N LYS A 215 -6.86 22.88 3.67
CA LYS A 215 -7.62 23.11 4.89
C LYS A 215 -8.65 21.99 5.06
N GLY A 216 -8.43 21.13 6.02
CA GLY A 216 -9.23 19.93 6.29
C GLY A 216 -8.36 18.75 6.65
N LEU A 217 -8.81 17.53 6.29
CA LEU A 217 -8.04 16.31 6.50
C LEU A 217 -6.82 16.29 5.56
N LEU A 218 -5.65 16.03 6.12
CA LEU A 218 -4.40 15.76 5.41
C LEU A 218 -3.60 14.76 6.25
N GLU A 219 -3.50 13.52 5.79
CA GLU A 219 -2.87 12.40 6.52
C GLU A 219 -2.49 11.26 5.56
N GLY A 220 -2.17 10.07 6.08
CA GLY A 220 -1.98 8.87 5.27
C GLY A 220 -0.65 8.85 4.54
N SER A 221 0.45 9.22 5.20
CA SER A 221 1.78 9.26 4.60
C SER A 221 2.20 7.92 4.02
N ARG A 222 2.68 7.93 2.76
CA ARG A 222 3.40 6.84 2.11
C ARG A 222 4.56 7.42 1.32
N VAL A 223 5.77 6.93 1.58
CA VAL A 223 6.99 7.47 0.98
C VAL A 223 7.68 6.42 0.14
N ILE A 224 8.06 6.84 -1.04
CA ILE A 224 8.96 6.09 -1.94
C ILE A 224 10.09 7.01 -2.43
N LYS A 225 11.17 6.39 -2.91
CA LYS A 225 12.22 7.06 -3.66
C LYS A 225 12.25 6.51 -5.08
N HIS A 226 12.22 7.40 -6.06
CA HIS A 226 12.26 7.04 -7.48
C HIS A 226 13.08 8.07 -8.25
N ASP A 227 13.99 7.62 -9.11
CA ASP A 227 14.90 8.46 -9.89
C ASP A 227 15.60 9.55 -9.06
N GLY A 228 16.06 9.16 -7.85
CA GLY A 228 16.79 10.04 -6.94
C GLY A 228 15.95 11.09 -6.23
N LYS A 229 14.62 11.11 -6.44
CA LYS A 229 13.70 12.03 -5.77
C LYS A 229 12.83 11.30 -4.74
N TYR A 230 12.42 12.05 -3.72
CA TYR A 230 11.49 11.60 -2.69
C TYR A 230 10.06 11.96 -3.09
N TYR A 231 9.17 10.98 -2.95
CA TYR A 231 7.73 11.13 -3.22
C TYR A 231 6.96 10.76 -1.97
N LEU A 232 6.26 11.74 -1.41
CA LEU A 232 5.36 11.57 -0.28
C LEU A 232 3.92 11.61 -0.79
N LEU A 233 3.22 10.49 -0.70
CA LEU A 233 1.80 10.42 -0.98
C LEU A 233 1.02 10.71 0.30
N MET A 234 -0.07 11.45 0.17
CA MET A 234 -0.98 11.76 1.27
C MET A 234 -2.42 11.85 0.77
N ILE A 235 -3.37 11.46 1.62
CA ILE A 235 -4.77 11.73 1.36
C ILE A 235 -5.15 13.13 1.86
N SER A 236 -5.93 13.85 1.06
CA SER A 236 -6.49 15.13 1.42
C SER A 236 -8.00 15.15 1.26
N TRP A 237 -8.69 15.78 2.20
CA TRP A 237 -10.10 16.11 2.09
C TRP A 237 -10.30 17.56 2.50
N PRO A 238 -10.12 18.51 1.56
CA PRO A 238 -10.32 19.92 1.83
C PRO A 238 -11.74 20.22 2.29
N ASN A 239 -11.91 21.19 3.18
CA ASN A 239 -13.23 21.63 3.64
C ASN A 239 -14.10 22.05 2.46
N GLY A 240 -15.25 21.38 2.28
CA GLY A 240 -16.17 21.64 1.18
C GLY A 240 -15.72 21.09 -0.18
N GLY A 241 -14.58 20.43 -0.24
CA GLY A 241 -14.01 19.81 -1.44
C GLY A 241 -14.25 18.31 -1.55
N LYS A 242 -13.69 17.73 -2.61
CA LYS A 242 -13.63 16.28 -2.82
C LYS A 242 -12.40 15.70 -2.15
N ARG A 243 -12.49 14.43 -1.71
CA ARG A 243 -11.35 13.67 -1.24
C ARG A 243 -10.43 13.33 -2.42
N ARG A 244 -9.11 13.49 -2.23
CA ARG A 244 -8.13 13.39 -3.30
C ARG A 244 -6.82 12.79 -2.81
N GLN A 245 -6.10 12.14 -3.70
CA GLN A 245 -4.75 11.65 -3.45
C GLN A 245 -3.76 12.71 -3.92
N LEU A 246 -2.90 13.14 -3.02
CA LEU A 246 -1.81 14.07 -3.29
C LEU A 246 -0.49 13.31 -3.41
N CYS A 247 0.42 13.88 -4.18
CA CYS A 247 1.82 13.52 -4.19
C CYS A 247 2.66 14.78 -4.00
N TYR A 248 3.63 14.70 -3.10
CA TYR A 248 4.64 15.73 -2.86
C TYR A 248 5.98 15.19 -3.33
N ARG A 249 6.75 15.99 -4.08
CA ARG A 249 8.03 15.59 -4.66
C ARG A 249 9.13 16.54 -4.22
N ALA A 250 10.31 16.00 -3.87
CA ALA A 250 11.49 16.77 -3.50
C ALA A 250 12.79 16.10 -3.91
N ASP A 251 13.85 16.88 -4.10
CA ASP A 251 15.23 16.39 -4.31
C ASP A 251 15.92 15.98 -3.01
N LYS A 252 15.44 16.49 -1.87
CA LYS A 252 15.96 16.19 -0.53
C LYS A 252 14.83 15.73 0.37
N ILE A 253 15.12 14.80 1.27
CA ILE A 253 14.14 14.26 2.21
C ILE A 253 13.47 15.34 3.08
N THR A 254 14.18 16.42 3.37
CA THR A 254 13.71 17.58 4.14
C THR A 254 13.01 18.63 3.29
N GLY A 255 12.87 18.40 1.98
CA GLY A 255 12.25 19.33 1.03
C GLY A 255 13.23 20.38 0.46
N PRO A 256 12.72 21.47 -0.14
CA PRO A 256 11.29 21.78 -0.25
C PRO A 256 10.52 20.81 -1.16
N TYR A 257 9.25 20.60 -0.84
CA TYR A 257 8.36 19.70 -1.58
C TYR A 257 7.44 20.50 -2.52
N GLU A 258 7.35 20.05 -3.78
CA GLU A 258 6.32 20.47 -4.73
C GLU A 258 5.10 19.57 -4.60
N LYS A 259 3.90 20.11 -4.77
CA LYS A 259 2.62 19.38 -4.63
C LYS A 259 1.96 19.15 -5.98
N LYS A 260 1.35 17.98 -6.16
CA LYS A 260 0.43 17.66 -7.26
C LYS A 260 -0.72 16.78 -6.79
N VAL A 261 -1.93 17.03 -7.27
CA VAL A 261 -3.07 16.12 -7.17
C VAL A 261 -2.87 15.03 -8.22
N ILE A 262 -2.77 13.76 -7.78
CA ILE A 262 -2.54 12.62 -8.67
C ILE A 262 -3.78 11.77 -8.91
N LEU A 263 -4.83 11.97 -8.10
CA LEU A 263 -6.17 11.41 -8.30
C LEU A 263 -7.19 12.26 -7.52
N CYS A 264 -8.23 12.70 -8.19
CA CYS A 264 -9.28 13.57 -7.58
C CYS A 264 -10.70 13.17 -7.98
N ASP A 265 -10.88 12.10 -8.73
CA ASP A 265 -12.19 11.82 -9.31
C ASP A 265 -12.90 10.64 -8.70
N ASN A 266 -14.14 10.42 -9.16
CA ASN A 266 -14.96 9.26 -8.83
C ASN A 266 -14.34 8.02 -9.47
N PHE A 267 -13.45 7.38 -8.75
CA PHE A 267 -12.80 6.18 -9.22
C PHE A 267 -13.77 4.99 -9.15
N ALA A 268 -13.90 4.23 -10.25
CA ALA A 268 -14.82 3.09 -10.38
C ALA A 268 -16.27 3.40 -9.93
N GLY A 269 -16.72 4.65 -10.14
CA GLY A 269 -18.08 5.10 -9.82
C GLY A 269 -18.32 5.48 -8.35
N PHE A 270 -17.28 5.55 -7.51
CA PHE A 270 -17.39 5.91 -6.10
C PHE A 270 -16.52 7.11 -5.75
N PRO A 271 -17.05 8.06 -4.95
CA PRO A 271 -16.42 9.37 -4.79
C PRO A 271 -15.32 9.43 -3.71
N TYR A 272 -15.19 8.40 -2.87
CA TYR A 272 -14.35 8.47 -1.68
C TYR A 272 -13.12 7.58 -1.81
N VAL A 273 -12.14 8.03 -2.59
CA VAL A 273 -10.80 7.43 -2.58
C VAL A 273 -10.13 7.70 -1.24
N GLY A 274 -9.37 6.72 -0.74
CA GLY A 274 -8.65 6.81 0.51
C GLY A 274 -7.14 6.71 0.32
N GLN A 275 -6.43 6.65 1.43
CA GLN A 275 -4.99 6.48 1.40
C GLN A 275 -4.59 5.13 0.80
N GLY A 276 -3.37 5.09 0.30
CA GLY A 276 -2.73 3.91 -0.25
C GLY A 276 -1.36 4.27 -0.77
N THR A 277 -0.77 3.38 -1.52
CA THR A 277 0.59 3.51 -2.02
C THR A 277 0.66 3.30 -3.53
N ILE A 278 1.82 3.56 -4.12
CA ILE A 278 2.17 3.12 -5.46
C ILE A 278 3.29 2.08 -5.38
N VAL A 279 3.27 1.13 -6.29
CA VAL A 279 4.25 0.04 -6.35
C VAL A 279 4.53 -0.33 -7.81
N ASP A 280 5.78 -0.70 -8.10
CA ASP A 280 6.19 -1.19 -9.40
C ASP A 280 6.12 -2.72 -9.48
N ASP A 281 5.96 -3.25 -10.70
CA ASP A 281 6.18 -4.67 -10.98
C ASP A 281 7.62 -4.92 -11.48
N ALA A 282 7.98 -6.21 -11.67
CA ALA A 282 9.30 -6.57 -12.16
C ALA A 282 9.56 -6.16 -13.63
N LYS A 283 8.54 -5.65 -14.34
CA LYS A 283 8.61 -5.20 -15.72
C LYS A 283 8.70 -3.69 -15.84
N GLY A 284 8.65 -2.96 -14.71
CA GLY A 284 8.70 -1.50 -14.65
C GLY A 284 7.34 -0.81 -14.84
N ASN A 285 6.24 -1.55 -14.82
CA ASN A 285 4.92 -0.93 -14.75
C ASN A 285 4.63 -0.52 -13.31
N TRP A 286 3.91 0.57 -13.14
CA TRP A 286 3.52 1.12 -11.84
C TRP A 286 2.02 1.05 -11.64
N TYR A 287 1.63 0.87 -10.38
CA TYR A 287 0.24 0.73 -9.98
C TYR A 287 -0.03 1.50 -8.70
N GLY A 288 -1.20 2.15 -8.63
CA GLY A 288 -1.76 2.68 -7.39
C GLY A 288 -2.61 1.62 -6.71
N VAL A 289 -2.33 1.35 -5.45
CA VAL A 289 -3.12 0.46 -4.59
C VAL A 289 -3.71 1.33 -3.50
N ILE A 290 -5.00 1.63 -3.63
CA ILE A 290 -5.71 2.57 -2.74
C ILE A 290 -7.04 1.97 -2.33
N PHE A 291 -7.60 2.43 -1.21
CA PHE A 291 -8.94 2.01 -0.84
C PHE A 291 -10.02 2.98 -1.32
N GLN A 292 -11.26 2.49 -1.35
CA GLN A 292 -12.48 3.31 -1.50
C GLN A 292 -13.48 2.96 -0.41
N ASP A 293 -14.13 3.97 0.16
CA ASP A 293 -15.24 3.77 1.08
C ASP A 293 -16.46 3.22 0.35
N ARG A 294 -17.01 2.11 0.83
CA ARG A 294 -18.17 1.40 0.29
C ARG A 294 -19.26 1.17 1.34
N GLY A 295 -19.51 2.16 2.19
CA GLY A 295 -20.53 2.12 3.19
C GLY A 295 -20.44 0.88 4.10
N GLY A 296 -21.45 0.04 4.10
CA GLY A 296 -21.52 -1.14 4.97
C GLY A 296 -20.50 -2.25 4.68
N VAL A 297 -19.83 -2.22 3.53
CA VAL A 297 -18.72 -3.16 3.23
C VAL A 297 -17.43 -2.74 3.90
N GLY A 298 -17.25 -1.44 4.14
CA GLY A 298 -16.03 -0.86 4.64
C GLY A 298 -15.19 -0.22 3.53
N ARG A 299 -13.87 -0.30 3.64
CA ARG A 299 -12.88 0.29 2.74
C ARG A 299 -12.32 -0.78 1.81
N VAL A 300 -12.88 -0.89 0.61
CA VAL A 300 -12.50 -1.94 -0.36
C VAL A 300 -11.23 -1.56 -1.11
N LEU A 301 -10.42 -2.56 -1.44
CA LEU A 301 -9.17 -2.38 -2.17
C LEU A 301 -9.40 -2.17 -3.65
N THR A 302 -8.79 -1.13 -4.21
CA THR A 302 -8.81 -0.83 -5.64
C THR A 302 -7.41 -0.74 -6.21
N LEU A 303 -7.28 -1.09 -7.47
CA LEU A 303 -6.04 -1.06 -8.24
C LEU A 303 -6.20 -0.12 -9.42
N SER A 304 -5.23 0.76 -9.64
CA SER A 304 -5.21 1.73 -10.73
C SER A 304 -3.88 1.66 -11.47
N PRO A 305 -3.84 1.77 -12.79
CA PRO A 305 -2.60 2.07 -13.49
C PRO A 305 -1.96 3.34 -12.91
N CYS A 306 -0.63 3.40 -12.94
CA CYS A 306 0.12 4.58 -12.53
C CYS A 306 1.10 4.95 -13.66
N HIS A 307 0.99 6.15 -14.18
CA HIS A 307 1.80 6.65 -15.29
C HIS A 307 2.71 7.79 -14.81
N TRP A 308 4.01 7.68 -15.09
CA TRP A 308 4.96 8.74 -14.79
C TRP A 308 4.88 9.83 -15.87
N ILE A 309 4.21 10.94 -15.57
CA ILE A 309 4.01 12.07 -16.47
C ILE A 309 4.73 13.29 -15.87
N ASP A 310 5.73 13.83 -16.57
CA ASP A 310 6.57 14.94 -16.10
C ASP A 310 7.20 14.70 -14.72
N GLY A 311 7.52 13.43 -14.43
CA GLY A 311 8.08 12.98 -13.14
C GLY A 311 7.05 12.99 -12.01
N TRP A 312 5.75 12.82 -12.31
CA TRP A 312 4.68 12.65 -11.33
C TRP A 312 3.95 11.33 -11.56
N PRO A 313 3.64 10.57 -10.50
CA PRO A 313 2.94 9.29 -10.59
C PRO A 313 1.42 9.51 -10.70
N MET A 314 0.95 9.79 -11.90
CA MET A 314 -0.47 10.02 -12.15
C MET A 314 -1.25 8.69 -12.11
N LEU A 315 -2.33 8.65 -11.34
CA LEU A 315 -3.19 7.47 -11.20
C LEU A 315 -4.37 7.55 -12.16
N GLY A 316 -4.78 6.42 -12.73
CA GLY A 316 -5.86 6.33 -13.71
C GLY A 316 -5.35 5.95 -15.09
N ASP A 317 -6.07 6.38 -16.12
CA ASP A 317 -5.63 6.24 -17.50
C ASP A 317 -4.47 7.20 -17.83
N GLU A 318 -3.99 7.19 -19.09
CA GLU A 318 -2.88 8.04 -19.54
C GLU A 318 -3.16 9.55 -19.37
N ASP A 319 -4.43 9.94 -19.26
CA ASP A 319 -4.87 11.32 -19.00
C ASP A 319 -5.01 11.63 -17.50
N GLY A 320 -4.78 10.66 -16.61
CA GLY A 320 -4.91 10.81 -15.17
C GLY A 320 -6.38 10.86 -14.69
N ARG A 321 -7.27 10.13 -15.36
CA ARG A 321 -8.70 10.03 -15.06
C ARG A 321 -9.10 8.65 -14.55
#